data_3fa04f989716e8f4dbe7d24e7bd12791
#
_entry.id   3fa04f989716e8f4dbe7d24e7bd12791
#
_cell.length_a   1.000
_cell.length_b   1.000
_cell.length_c   1.000
_cell.angle_alpha   90.00
_cell.angle_beta   90.00
_cell.angle_gamma   90.00
#
_symmetry.space_group_name_H-M   'P 1'
#
loop_
_entity.id
_entity.type
_entity.pdbx_description
1 polymer ?
#
loop_
_entity_poly.entity_id
_entity_poly.type
_entity_poly.pdbx_seq_one_letter_code
_entity_poly.pdbx_strand_id
1 'polypeptide(L)'
;MKANGGQAVGSKQIESLIKGFVAAIRAKDVDGVMSIFSPEVISYDLNPPLQHGGGDIFREHWQALFSAYDGAIEYEIRDLHIAVSDDVAFTHSLNRTGGTLKSGQRSERWLRWTACFRKYESKWLIVHEHVSIPADLKTGKAALDLKP
;
A
#
# COMPACT_ATOMS: atom_id res chain seq x y z
N MET A 1 3.46 -7.80 27.30
CA MET A 1 2.54 -8.91 26.96
C MET A 1 3.20 -9.79 25.91
N LYS A 2 3.38 -11.08 26.19
CA LYS A 2 3.89 -12.01 25.15
C LYS A 2 2.76 -12.25 24.14
N ALA A 3 3.04 -12.06 22.84
CA ALA A 3 2.09 -12.38 21.78
C ALA A 3 1.69 -13.86 21.87
N ASN A 4 0.39 -14.14 21.80
CA ASN A 4 -0.13 -15.50 21.73
C ASN A 4 0.41 -16.16 20.43
N GLY A 5 0.70 -17.47 20.45
CA GLY A 5 1.31 -18.14 19.29
C GLY A 5 0.58 -17.92 17.95
N GLY A 6 -0.74 -17.81 17.98
CA GLY A 6 -1.56 -17.46 16.79
C GLY A 6 -1.31 -16.05 16.26
N GLN A 7 -1.09 -15.07 17.13
CA GLN A 7 -0.78 -13.68 16.73
C GLN A 7 0.61 -13.58 16.08
N ALA A 8 1.60 -14.34 16.59
CA ALA A 8 2.94 -14.37 15.99
C ALA A 8 2.93 -15.00 14.59
N VAL A 9 2.12 -16.06 14.37
CA VAL A 9 1.95 -16.67 13.04
C VAL A 9 1.25 -15.72 12.08
N GLY A 10 0.16 -15.08 12.50
CA GLY A 10 -0.56 -14.11 11.68
C GLY A 10 0.31 -12.90 11.28
N SER A 11 1.12 -12.39 12.21
CA SER A 11 2.06 -11.29 11.94
C SER A 11 3.08 -11.66 10.86
N LYS A 12 3.67 -12.86 10.93
CA LYS A 12 4.60 -13.36 9.90
C LYS A 12 3.92 -13.55 8.53
N GLN A 13 2.66 -14.02 8.52
CA GLN A 13 1.90 -14.17 7.29
C GLN A 13 1.67 -12.80 6.63
N ILE A 14 1.26 -11.79 7.39
CA ILE A 14 1.04 -10.43 6.88
C ILE A 14 2.36 -9.82 6.41
N GLU A 15 3.45 -9.98 7.17
CA GLU A 15 4.78 -9.51 6.74
C GLU A 15 5.19 -10.12 5.40
N SER A 16 4.96 -11.42 5.20
CA SER A 16 5.25 -12.10 3.94
C SER A 16 4.39 -11.58 2.78
N LEU A 17 3.09 -11.32 3.01
CA LEU A 17 2.21 -10.72 2.01
C LEU A 17 2.67 -9.33 1.61
N ILE A 18 3.07 -8.50 2.56
CA ILE A 18 3.59 -7.15 2.29
C ILE A 18 4.90 -7.21 1.50
N LYS A 19 5.81 -8.14 1.81
CA LYS A 19 7.02 -8.36 1.01
C LYS A 19 6.69 -8.74 -0.43
N GLY A 20 5.72 -9.61 -0.64
CA GLY A 20 5.22 -9.98 -1.96
C GLY A 20 4.61 -8.79 -2.71
N PHE A 21 3.83 -7.96 -2.03
CA PHE A 21 3.26 -6.73 -2.56
C PHE A 21 4.34 -5.74 -3.03
N VAL A 22 5.38 -5.52 -2.22
CA VAL A 22 6.52 -4.68 -2.60
C VAL A 22 7.22 -5.21 -3.86
N ALA A 23 7.46 -6.53 -3.92
CA ALA A 23 8.07 -7.16 -5.08
C ALA A 23 7.21 -6.99 -6.34
N ALA A 24 5.90 -7.16 -6.23
CA ALA A 24 4.95 -6.99 -7.33
C ALA A 24 4.93 -5.54 -7.84
N ILE A 25 4.95 -4.54 -6.96
CA ILE A 25 5.04 -3.12 -7.36
C ILE A 25 6.34 -2.86 -8.14
N ARG A 26 7.47 -3.31 -7.63
CA ARG A 26 8.77 -3.14 -8.29
C ARG A 26 8.81 -3.76 -9.68
N ALA A 27 8.15 -4.90 -9.85
CA ALA A 27 8.05 -5.63 -11.10
C ALA A 27 6.92 -5.13 -12.02
N LYS A 28 6.10 -4.18 -11.57
CA LYS A 28 4.87 -3.75 -12.27
C LYS A 28 3.89 -4.92 -12.53
N ASP A 29 3.87 -5.88 -11.61
CA ASP A 29 2.98 -7.04 -11.67
C ASP A 29 1.63 -6.68 -11.05
N VAL A 30 0.65 -6.33 -11.90
CA VAL A 30 -0.69 -5.94 -11.46
C VAL A 30 -1.41 -7.09 -10.76
N ASP A 31 -1.27 -8.32 -11.23
CA ASP A 31 -1.92 -9.49 -10.62
C ASP A 31 -1.34 -9.76 -9.23
N GLY A 32 -0.02 -9.67 -9.10
CA GLY A 32 0.66 -9.78 -7.82
C GLY A 32 0.20 -8.72 -6.82
N VAL A 33 0.05 -7.47 -7.27
CA VAL A 33 -0.48 -6.38 -6.43
C VAL A 33 -1.92 -6.66 -6.02
N MET A 34 -2.79 -7.00 -6.96
CA MET A 34 -4.20 -7.23 -6.69
C MET A 34 -4.45 -8.45 -5.77
N SER A 35 -3.52 -9.39 -5.72
CA SER A 35 -3.67 -10.62 -4.94
C SER A 35 -3.77 -10.41 -3.42
N ILE A 36 -3.28 -9.27 -2.91
CA ILE A 36 -3.33 -8.93 -1.48
C ILE A 36 -4.64 -8.23 -1.09
N PHE A 37 -5.39 -7.71 -2.06
CA PHE A 37 -6.61 -6.95 -1.81
C PHE A 37 -7.86 -7.82 -1.90
N SER A 38 -8.84 -7.53 -1.06
CA SER A 38 -10.19 -8.03 -1.22
C SER A 38 -10.83 -7.43 -2.49
N PRO A 39 -11.66 -8.18 -3.22
CA PRO A 39 -12.44 -7.63 -4.33
C PRO A 39 -13.31 -6.43 -3.94
N GLU A 40 -13.69 -6.35 -2.67
CA GLU A 40 -14.55 -5.30 -2.10
C GLU A 40 -13.74 -4.24 -1.32
N VAL A 41 -12.43 -4.14 -1.56
CA VAL A 41 -11.58 -3.17 -0.84
C VAL A 41 -12.08 -1.74 -1.02
N ILE A 42 -12.05 -0.98 0.06
CA ILE A 42 -12.25 0.47 0.03
C ILE A 42 -10.88 1.13 0.26
N SER A 43 -10.45 1.94 -0.68
CA SER A 43 -9.19 2.67 -0.62
C SER A 43 -9.41 4.17 -0.51
N TYR A 44 -8.75 4.81 0.46
CA TYR A 44 -8.57 6.25 0.54
C TYR A 44 -7.19 6.56 -0.01
N ASP A 45 -7.14 6.90 -1.28
CA ASP A 45 -5.91 7.12 -2.02
C ASP A 45 -5.58 8.62 -2.13
N LEU A 46 -4.43 8.92 -2.72
CA LEU A 46 -3.90 10.27 -2.89
C LEU A 46 -4.72 11.11 -3.87
N ASN A 47 -5.30 10.46 -4.87
CA ASN A 47 -6.03 11.12 -5.94
C ASN A 47 -7.54 11.10 -5.70
N PRO A 48 -8.26 12.13 -6.17
CA PRO A 48 -9.73 12.09 -6.18
C PRO A 48 -10.28 10.85 -6.91
N PRO A 49 -11.48 10.38 -6.53
CA PRO A 49 -12.41 10.91 -5.53
C PRO A 49 -11.99 10.62 -4.08
N LEU A 50 -12.85 10.98 -3.09
CA LEU A 50 -12.57 10.75 -1.66
C LEU A 50 -12.33 9.28 -1.32
N GLN A 51 -12.93 8.37 -2.06
CA GLN A 51 -12.70 6.93 -1.92
C GLN A 51 -12.78 6.22 -3.27
N HIS A 52 -12.01 5.16 -3.38
CA HIS A 52 -12.04 4.23 -4.50
C HIS A 52 -12.60 2.89 -4.04
N GLY A 53 -13.48 2.29 -4.84
CA GLY A 53 -13.91 0.92 -4.67
C GLY A 53 -12.88 -0.08 -5.22
N GLY A 54 -13.07 -1.35 -4.91
CA GLY A 54 -12.24 -2.44 -5.40
C GLY A 54 -12.56 -2.89 -6.83
N GLY A 55 -12.11 -4.10 -7.17
CA GLY A 55 -12.37 -4.72 -8.46
C GLY A 55 -11.61 -4.09 -9.62
N ASP A 56 -12.28 -4.02 -10.77
CA ASP A 56 -11.64 -3.60 -12.02
C ASP A 56 -11.14 -2.15 -12.00
N ILE A 57 -11.87 -1.25 -11.36
CA ILE A 57 -11.47 0.16 -11.22
C ILE A 57 -10.15 0.29 -10.47
N PHE A 58 -9.98 -0.49 -9.39
CA PHE A 58 -8.74 -0.48 -8.60
C PHE A 58 -7.57 -1.06 -9.39
N ARG A 59 -7.82 -2.10 -10.18
CA ARG A 59 -6.86 -2.66 -11.13
C ARG A 59 -6.41 -1.65 -12.18
N GLU A 60 -7.34 -0.92 -12.78
CA GLU A 60 -7.05 0.12 -13.77
C GLU A 60 -6.17 1.24 -13.19
N HIS A 61 -6.37 1.61 -11.93
CA HIS A 61 -5.50 2.59 -11.24
C HIS A 61 -4.06 2.10 -11.14
N TRP A 62 -3.84 0.84 -10.77
CA TRP A 62 -2.51 0.25 -10.72
C TRP A 62 -1.86 0.15 -12.10
N GLN A 63 -2.62 -0.22 -13.12
CA GLN A 63 -2.15 -0.25 -14.50
C GLN A 63 -1.74 1.14 -14.97
N ALA A 64 -2.53 2.16 -14.70
CA ALA A 64 -2.23 3.55 -15.05
C ALA A 64 -0.97 4.04 -14.33
N LEU A 65 -0.84 3.75 -13.02
CA LEU A 65 0.36 4.08 -12.25
C LEU A 65 1.61 3.42 -12.86
N PHE A 66 1.56 2.12 -13.14
CA PHE A 66 2.69 1.39 -13.69
C PHE A 66 3.07 1.88 -15.09
N SER A 67 2.07 2.28 -15.89
CA SER A 67 2.29 2.82 -17.23
C SER A 67 2.95 4.20 -17.23
N ALA A 68 2.87 4.96 -16.14
CA ALA A 68 3.48 6.28 -16.04
C ALA A 68 5.01 6.22 -15.87
N TYR A 69 5.55 5.10 -15.43
CA TYR A 69 6.99 4.93 -15.19
C TYR A 69 7.70 4.25 -16.36
N ASP A 70 8.88 4.74 -16.67
CA ASP A 70 9.86 4.09 -17.56
C ASP A 70 10.76 3.19 -16.71
N GLY A 71 10.79 1.89 -17.03
CA GLY A 71 11.53 0.89 -16.25
C GLY A 71 10.87 0.54 -14.90
N ALA A 72 11.68 0.02 -13.97
CA ALA A 72 11.24 -0.44 -12.67
C ALA A 72 10.79 0.71 -11.75
N ILE A 73 9.84 0.41 -10.87
CA ILE A 73 9.45 1.29 -9.79
C ILE A 73 10.30 0.97 -8.55
N GLU A 74 10.85 2.00 -7.93
CA GLU A 74 11.47 1.90 -6.62
C GLU A 74 10.36 1.97 -5.56
N TYR A 75 10.34 1.00 -4.67
CA TYR A 75 9.39 0.97 -3.58
C TYR A 75 10.04 0.40 -2.32
N GLU A 76 9.88 1.09 -1.21
CA GLU A 76 10.47 0.73 0.09
C GLU A 76 9.43 0.95 1.18
N ILE A 77 9.36 0.03 2.13
CA ILE A 77 8.55 0.18 3.34
C ILE A 77 9.47 0.37 4.52
N ARG A 78 9.20 1.40 5.32
CA ARG A 78 9.93 1.78 6.53
C ARG A 78 9.00 1.86 7.72
N ASP A 79 9.52 1.54 8.89
CA ASP A 79 8.80 1.61 10.17
C ASP A 79 7.46 0.84 10.14
N LEU A 80 7.49 -0.38 9.59
CA LEU A 80 6.32 -1.25 9.51
C LEU A 80 5.93 -1.76 10.90
N HIS A 81 4.73 -1.43 11.32
CA HIS A 81 4.08 -1.98 12.50
C HIS A 81 2.91 -2.87 12.08
N ILE A 82 2.80 -4.03 12.73
CA ILE A 82 1.75 -5.02 12.47
C ILE A 82 1.08 -5.36 13.80
N ALA A 83 -0.23 -5.16 13.87
CA ALA A 83 -1.06 -5.61 14.98
C ALA A 83 -2.07 -6.62 14.48
N VAL A 84 -2.12 -7.78 15.11
CA VAL A 84 -2.95 -8.92 14.68
C VAL A 84 -3.80 -9.43 15.83
N SER A 85 -5.07 -9.68 15.55
CA SER A 85 -5.99 -10.48 16.36
C SER A 85 -6.37 -11.74 15.58
N ASP A 86 -7.46 -12.41 15.93
CA ASP A 86 -7.81 -13.73 15.38
C ASP A 86 -8.07 -13.69 13.87
N ASP A 87 -8.91 -12.76 13.41
CA ASP A 87 -9.35 -12.63 12.02
C ASP A 87 -9.24 -11.21 11.46
N VAL A 88 -8.73 -10.26 12.26
CA VAL A 88 -8.49 -8.88 11.86
C VAL A 88 -7.07 -8.47 12.20
N ALA A 89 -6.52 -7.60 11.36
CA ALA A 89 -5.22 -7.01 11.59
C ALA A 89 -5.18 -5.60 11.00
N PHE A 90 -4.26 -4.79 11.48
CA PHE A 90 -3.89 -3.55 10.81
C PHE A 90 -2.38 -3.38 10.78
N THR A 91 -1.95 -2.64 9.79
CA THR A 91 -0.55 -2.22 9.66
C THR A 91 -0.48 -0.72 9.41
N HIS A 92 0.63 -0.11 9.79
CA HIS A 92 0.97 1.23 9.35
C HIS A 92 2.47 1.32 9.07
N SER A 93 2.81 2.15 8.10
CA SER A 93 4.20 2.34 7.66
C SER A 93 4.39 3.66 6.91
N LEU A 94 5.65 4.00 6.70
CA LEU A 94 6.08 5.02 5.76
C LEU A 94 6.62 4.34 4.50
N ASN A 95 6.09 4.69 3.35
CA ASN A 95 6.44 4.04 2.09
C ASN A 95 7.11 5.05 1.16
N ARG A 96 8.31 4.72 0.68
CA ARG A 96 8.96 5.49 -0.37
C ARG A 96 8.61 4.90 -1.73
N THR A 97 8.11 5.73 -2.62
CA THR A 97 7.90 5.37 -4.02
C THR A 97 8.71 6.31 -4.90
N GLY A 98 9.30 5.77 -5.97
CA GLY A 98 10.10 6.55 -6.89
C GLY A 98 10.38 5.82 -8.19
N GLY A 99 11.02 6.52 -9.10
CA GLY A 99 11.42 6.02 -10.40
C GLY A 99 11.49 7.12 -11.44
N THR A 100 11.81 6.75 -12.67
CA THR A 100 11.81 7.64 -13.82
C THR A 100 10.46 7.59 -14.51
N LEU A 101 9.81 8.73 -14.66
CA LEU A 101 8.57 8.82 -15.44
C LEU A 101 8.87 8.75 -16.94
N LYS A 102 7.89 8.37 -17.75
CA LYS A 102 8.01 8.37 -19.22
C LYS A 102 8.35 9.74 -19.81
N SER A 103 8.07 10.81 -19.07
CA SER A 103 8.53 12.17 -19.40
C SER A 103 10.05 12.38 -19.25
N GLY A 104 10.78 11.41 -18.68
CA GLY A 104 12.18 11.52 -18.30
C GLY A 104 12.41 12.18 -16.92
N GLN A 105 11.35 12.69 -16.27
CA GLN A 105 11.46 13.31 -14.95
C GLN A 105 11.60 12.26 -13.86
N ARG A 106 12.50 12.51 -12.90
CA ARG A 106 12.62 11.70 -11.68
C ARG A 106 11.48 12.02 -10.72
N SER A 107 10.80 11.00 -10.21
CA SER A 107 9.79 11.11 -9.15
C SER A 107 10.26 10.36 -7.92
N GLU A 108 10.14 10.97 -6.75
CA GLU A 108 10.37 10.33 -5.45
C GLU A 108 9.51 11.02 -4.41
N ARG A 109 8.81 10.22 -3.58
CA ARG A 109 8.03 10.75 -2.47
C ARG A 109 7.84 9.73 -1.36
N TRP A 110 7.61 10.22 -0.16
CA TRP A 110 7.21 9.42 0.99
C TRP A 110 5.71 9.54 1.23
N LEU A 111 5.09 8.41 1.50
CA LEU A 111 3.65 8.25 1.73
C LEU A 111 3.43 7.67 3.12
N ARG A 112 2.29 7.98 3.72
CA ARG A 112 1.78 7.28 4.90
C ARG A 112 0.79 6.24 4.43
N TRP A 113 0.97 4.99 4.87
CA TRP A 113 0.11 3.88 4.50
C TRP A 113 -0.42 3.18 5.75
N THR A 114 -1.72 3.03 5.84
CA THR A 114 -2.42 2.20 6.81
C THR A 114 -3.23 1.16 6.05
N ALA A 115 -3.10 -0.11 6.38
CA ALA A 115 -3.84 -1.19 5.77
C ALA A 115 -4.55 -2.02 6.84
N CYS A 116 -5.83 -2.26 6.61
CA CYS A 116 -6.67 -3.10 7.47
C CYS A 116 -6.91 -4.43 6.77
N PHE A 117 -6.62 -5.51 7.46
CA PHE A 117 -6.73 -6.87 6.94
C PHE A 117 -7.88 -7.62 7.61
N ARG A 118 -8.51 -8.49 6.84
CA ARG A 118 -9.42 -9.52 7.35
C ARG A 118 -8.94 -10.87 6.86
N LYS A 119 -9.07 -11.87 7.74
CA LYS A 119 -8.77 -13.27 7.42
C LYS A 119 -10.04 -13.97 6.95
N TYR A 120 -10.01 -14.50 5.75
CA TYR A 120 -11.04 -15.33 5.16
C TYR A 120 -10.50 -16.76 5.08
N GLU A 121 -11.08 -17.65 5.89
CA GLU A 121 -10.55 -19.01 6.10
C GLU A 121 -9.07 -18.96 6.56
N SER A 122 -8.12 -19.21 5.65
CA SER A 122 -6.68 -19.16 5.94
C SER A 122 -5.97 -17.98 5.26
N LYS A 123 -6.67 -17.14 4.48
CA LYS A 123 -6.11 -16.09 3.64
C LYS A 123 -6.39 -14.72 4.21
N TRP A 124 -5.31 -13.94 4.44
CA TRP A 124 -5.41 -12.53 4.78
C TRP A 124 -5.55 -11.67 3.53
N LEU A 125 -6.52 -10.75 3.54
CA LEU A 125 -6.73 -9.77 2.47
C LEU A 125 -6.91 -8.38 3.05
N ILE A 126 -6.40 -7.36 2.36
CA ILE A 126 -6.66 -5.95 2.68
C ILE A 126 -8.11 -5.65 2.30
N VAL A 127 -8.89 -5.21 3.28
CA VAL A 127 -10.29 -4.79 3.09
C VAL A 127 -10.44 -3.28 3.10
N HIS A 128 -9.47 -2.58 3.65
CA HIS A 128 -9.39 -1.12 3.64
C HIS A 128 -7.93 -0.68 3.67
N GLU A 129 -7.63 0.38 2.95
CA GLU A 129 -6.35 1.07 3.08
C GLU A 129 -6.54 2.59 3.06
N HIS A 130 -5.57 3.28 3.62
CA HIS A 130 -5.47 4.72 3.57
C HIS A 130 -4.04 5.10 3.22
N VAL A 131 -3.88 5.75 2.08
CA VAL A 131 -2.62 6.33 1.61
C VAL A 131 -2.74 7.84 1.68
N SER A 132 -1.76 8.52 2.26
CA SER A 132 -1.83 9.96 2.39
C SER A 132 -0.47 10.62 2.32
N ILE A 133 -0.49 11.90 1.97
CA ILE A 133 0.62 12.85 2.08
C ILE A 133 0.12 14.02 2.94
N PRO A 134 0.94 14.55 3.86
CA PRO A 134 0.54 15.74 4.61
C PRO A 134 0.21 16.91 3.69
N ALA A 135 -0.87 17.62 3.97
CA ALA A 135 -1.19 18.90 3.34
C ALA A 135 -0.72 20.06 4.23
N ASP A 136 -0.06 21.03 3.63
CA ASP A 136 0.18 22.30 4.29
C ASP A 136 -1.11 23.14 4.23
N LEU A 137 -1.79 23.25 5.35
CA LEU A 137 -3.07 23.97 5.44
C LEU A 137 -2.95 25.47 5.21
N LYS A 138 -1.76 26.06 5.34
CA LYS A 138 -1.54 27.49 5.04
C LYS A 138 -1.49 27.76 3.55
N THR A 139 -0.95 26.83 2.77
CA THR A 139 -0.80 26.98 1.32
C THR A 139 -1.83 26.19 0.51
N GLY A 140 -2.50 25.21 1.15
CA GLY A 140 -3.40 24.27 0.48
C GLY A 140 -2.68 23.24 -0.40
N LYS A 141 -1.36 23.13 -0.30
CA LYS A 141 -0.54 22.22 -1.14
C LYS A 141 -0.13 20.95 -0.40
N ALA A 142 0.00 19.87 -1.14
CA ALA A 142 0.61 18.64 -0.63
C ALA A 142 2.11 18.85 -0.37
N ALA A 143 2.59 18.37 0.79
CA ALA A 143 4.01 18.45 1.16
C ALA A 143 4.76 17.23 0.59
N LEU A 144 5.22 17.33 -0.66
CA LEU A 144 5.79 16.21 -1.42
C LEU A 144 7.24 15.90 -1.08
N ASP A 145 7.97 16.84 -0.46
CA ASP A 145 9.42 16.75 -0.23
C ASP A 145 9.80 16.27 1.18
N LEU A 146 8.81 15.89 1.98
CA LEU A 146 9.05 15.39 3.34
C LEU A 146 9.78 14.05 3.31
N LYS A 147 10.71 13.89 4.26
CA LYS A 147 11.45 12.64 4.49
C LYS A 147 11.38 12.27 5.97
N PRO A 148 11.35 10.95 6.31
CA PRO A 148 11.41 10.51 7.69
C PRO A 148 12.78 10.74 8.31
#